data_5694f3bcd3452a741132a01e4ba5da04
#
_entry.id   5694f3bcd3452a741132a01e4ba5da04
#
_cell.length_a   1.000
_cell.length_b   1.000
_cell.length_c   1.000
_cell.angle_alpha   90.00
_cell.angle_beta   90.00
_cell.angle_gamma   90.00
#
_symmetry.space_group_name_H-M   'P 1'
#
loop_
_entity.id
_entity.type
_entity.pdbx_description
1 polymer ?
#
loop_
_entity_poly.entity_id
_entity_poly.type
_entity_poly.pdbx_seq_one_letter_code
_entity_poly.pdbx_strand_id
1 'polypeptide(L)'
;MEWERIAMNRLHATKEFWLAALRADSPALQDAVAQAGPSAEVPHCPGWTCADLVEHITTLMHWVRETVPRGVTSGPTTAPVRQGERPEWDVALDELRRELTGTIETLEAVEADFPAWNWAPQAKQAGFWHRRMAHEVSVHRWDAEAAAGRPTPIETKLAADGVSEVLDTWLPAGRRKGPTDLHGVVHLVAGDAGYEWFVRLRGAGVSLLDTSTILDSDDHHARAQATGPASDLLLALMGRLRMERLVVTGDPRLISALRTG
;
A
#
# COMPACT_ATOMS: atom_id res chain seq x y z
N MET A 1 -27.69 13.97 11.65
CA MET A 1 -27.29 13.73 10.24
C MET A 1 -25.87 14.21 9.91
N GLU A 2 -25.37 15.30 10.50
CA GLU A 2 -24.01 15.79 10.24
C GLU A 2 -22.93 14.97 10.99
N TRP A 3 -23.24 14.46 12.15
CA TRP A 3 -22.36 13.58 12.94
C TRP A 3 -22.16 12.19 12.35
N GLU A 4 -23.13 11.68 11.59
CA GLU A 4 -23.00 10.41 10.87
C GLU A 4 -22.05 10.51 9.67
N ARG A 5 -21.93 11.68 9.02
CA ARG A 5 -20.95 11.94 7.97
C ARG A 5 -19.52 11.94 8.46
N ILE A 6 -19.27 12.49 9.67
CA ILE A 6 -17.93 12.55 10.27
C ILE A 6 -17.47 11.15 10.70
N ALA A 7 -18.40 10.30 11.15
CA ALA A 7 -18.11 8.90 11.49
C ALA A 7 -17.85 8.02 10.25
N MET A 8 -18.37 8.38 9.07
CA MET A 8 -18.18 7.62 7.83
C MET A 8 -16.80 7.83 7.17
N ASN A 9 -16.01 8.80 7.62
CA ASN A 9 -14.68 9.06 7.06
C ASN A 9 -13.55 8.17 7.64
N ARG A 10 -13.88 7.22 8.52
CA ARG A 10 -12.96 6.16 8.92
C ARG A 10 -13.24 4.94 8.06
N LEU A 11 -12.32 4.62 7.15
CA LEU A 11 -12.29 3.34 6.46
C LEU A 11 -12.19 2.24 7.53
N HIS A 12 -13.33 1.65 7.87
CA HIS A 12 -13.38 0.49 8.74
C HIS A 12 -13.21 -0.77 7.90
N ALA A 13 -12.03 -0.90 7.26
CA ALA A 13 -11.69 -2.13 6.63
C ALA A 13 -11.46 -3.20 7.72
N THR A 14 -12.06 -4.36 7.51
CA THR A 14 -11.99 -5.49 8.45
C THR A 14 -11.02 -6.54 7.94
N LYS A 15 -10.67 -7.51 8.81
CA LYS A 15 -9.92 -8.70 8.44
C LYS A 15 -10.53 -9.37 7.19
N GLU A 16 -11.85 -9.53 7.17
CA GLU A 16 -12.59 -10.18 6.06
C GLU A 16 -12.46 -9.39 4.76
N PHE A 17 -12.53 -8.06 4.84
CA PHE A 17 -12.34 -7.19 3.67
C PHE A 17 -10.94 -7.36 3.06
N TRP A 18 -9.90 -7.29 3.87
CA TRP A 18 -8.52 -7.44 3.39
C TRP A 18 -8.22 -8.85 2.88
N LEU A 19 -8.74 -9.90 3.55
CA LEU A 19 -8.62 -11.28 3.08
C LEU A 19 -9.38 -11.52 1.77
N ALA A 20 -10.54 -10.89 1.59
CA ALA A 20 -11.29 -10.98 0.32
C ALA A 20 -10.50 -10.34 -0.83
N ALA A 21 -9.90 -9.16 -0.60
CA ALA A 21 -9.04 -8.51 -1.58
C ALA A 21 -7.80 -9.35 -1.92
N LEU A 22 -7.12 -9.88 -0.90
CA LEU A 22 -5.94 -10.74 -1.07
C LEU A 22 -6.28 -12.00 -1.89
N ARG A 23 -7.44 -12.63 -1.63
CA ARG A 23 -7.92 -13.79 -2.42
C ARG A 23 -8.26 -13.43 -3.86
N ALA A 24 -8.81 -12.24 -4.11
CA ALA A 24 -9.18 -11.80 -5.45
C ALA A 24 -7.96 -11.45 -6.30
N ASP A 25 -6.98 -10.75 -5.72
CA ASP A 25 -5.82 -10.25 -6.45
C ASP A 25 -4.70 -11.30 -6.62
N SER A 26 -4.62 -12.31 -5.74
CA SER A 26 -3.56 -13.34 -5.82
C SER A 26 -3.56 -14.12 -7.13
N PRO A 27 -4.68 -14.67 -7.65
CA PRO A 27 -4.68 -15.34 -8.94
C PRO A 27 -4.39 -14.37 -10.09
N ALA A 28 -4.89 -13.14 -10.06
CA ALA A 28 -4.63 -12.14 -11.09
C ALA A 28 -3.15 -11.76 -11.17
N LEU A 29 -2.46 -11.65 -10.02
CA LEU A 29 -1.01 -11.47 -9.97
C LEU A 29 -0.28 -12.66 -10.64
N GLN A 30 -0.65 -13.90 -10.29
CA GLN A 30 -0.05 -15.11 -10.84
C GLN A 30 -0.23 -15.20 -12.36
N ASP A 31 -1.43 -14.93 -12.85
CA ASP A 31 -1.73 -14.93 -14.28
C ASP A 31 -0.93 -13.84 -15.03
N ALA A 32 -0.81 -12.65 -14.44
CA ALA A 32 -0.09 -11.54 -15.06
C ALA A 32 1.42 -11.83 -15.16
N VAL A 33 2.07 -12.32 -14.10
CA VAL A 33 3.51 -12.67 -14.17
C VAL A 33 3.77 -13.85 -15.10
N ALA A 34 2.90 -14.86 -15.11
CA ALA A 34 3.01 -16.00 -16.02
C ALA A 34 2.91 -15.56 -17.49
N GLN A 35 2.01 -14.62 -17.78
CA GLN A 35 1.84 -14.07 -19.12
C GLN A 35 3.01 -13.17 -19.55
N ALA A 36 3.53 -12.33 -18.66
CA ALA A 36 4.64 -11.44 -18.95
C ALA A 36 5.96 -12.20 -19.17
N GLY A 37 6.16 -13.29 -18.43
CA GLY A 37 7.40 -14.09 -18.46
C GLY A 37 8.54 -13.52 -17.59
N PRO A 38 9.54 -14.33 -17.26
CA PRO A 38 10.53 -14.01 -16.23
C PRO A 38 11.38 -12.78 -16.52
N SER A 39 11.71 -12.52 -17.80
CA SER A 39 12.60 -11.44 -18.22
C SER A 39 11.88 -10.13 -18.55
N ALA A 40 10.55 -10.09 -18.49
CA ALA A 40 9.80 -8.86 -18.73
C ALA A 40 10.15 -7.83 -17.65
N GLU A 41 10.50 -6.61 -18.07
CA GLU A 41 10.74 -5.51 -17.15
C GLU A 41 9.45 -5.07 -16.47
N VAL A 42 9.53 -4.73 -15.18
CA VAL A 42 8.43 -4.14 -14.42
C VAL A 42 8.54 -2.62 -14.52
N PRO A 43 7.72 -1.92 -15.33
CA PRO A 43 7.98 -0.53 -15.76
C PRO A 43 8.10 0.46 -14.60
N HIS A 44 7.44 0.17 -13.48
CA HIS A 44 7.35 1.07 -12.33
C HIS A 44 8.19 0.61 -11.11
N CYS A 45 8.97 -0.45 -11.29
CA CYS A 45 9.96 -0.93 -10.31
C CYS A 45 11.35 -0.93 -10.98
N PRO A 46 12.07 0.20 -11.01
CA PRO A 46 13.30 0.34 -11.77
C PRO A 46 14.33 -0.75 -11.46
N GLY A 47 14.79 -1.43 -12.49
CA GLY A 47 15.76 -2.53 -12.39
C GLY A 47 15.16 -3.89 -12.04
N TRP A 48 13.84 -4.00 -11.94
CA TRP A 48 13.16 -5.27 -11.68
C TRP A 48 12.63 -5.91 -12.97
N THR A 49 12.78 -7.21 -13.01
CA THR A 49 12.05 -8.10 -13.93
C THR A 49 10.88 -8.77 -13.22
N CYS A 50 10.01 -9.46 -13.96
CA CYS A 50 8.96 -10.28 -13.34
C CYS A 50 9.54 -11.39 -12.45
N ALA A 51 10.74 -11.90 -12.75
CA ALA A 51 11.42 -12.86 -11.88
C ALA A 51 11.80 -12.24 -10.53
N ASP A 52 12.22 -10.96 -10.51
CA ASP A 52 12.50 -10.24 -9.26
C ASP A 52 11.22 -9.96 -8.47
N LEU A 53 10.13 -9.61 -9.15
CA LEU A 53 8.83 -9.41 -8.55
C LEU A 53 8.28 -10.70 -7.90
N VAL A 54 8.35 -11.83 -8.61
CA VAL A 54 7.95 -13.15 -8.08
C VAL A 54 8.78 -13.52 -6.86
N GLU A 55 10.10 -13.35 -6.92
CA GLU A 55 10.99 -13.61 -5.79
C GLU A 55 10.65 -12.75 -4.58
N HIS A 56 10.42 -11.46 -4.80
CA HIS A 56 10.05 -10.51 -3.74
C HIS A 56 8.78 -10.96 -3.01
N ILE A 57 7.69 -11.20 -3.77
CA ILE A 57 6.40 -11.59 -3.18
C ILE A 57 6.50 -12.94 -2.50
N THR A 58 7.11 -13.94 -3.13
CA THR A 58 7.30 -15.28 -2.55
C THR A 58 8.04 -15.21 -1.21
N THR A 59 9.15 -14.46 -1.17
CA THR A 59 9.97 -14.30 0.02
C THR A 59 9.22 -13.58 1.15
N LEU A 60 8.48 -12.53 0.81
CA LEU A 60 7.69 -11.77 1.79
C LEU A 60 6.54 -12.61 2.34
N MET A 61 5.79 -13.31 1.48
CA MET A 61 4.67 -14.17 1.90
C MET A 61 5.16 -15.30 2.81
N HIS A 62 6.24 -15.97 2.44
CA HIS A 62 6.89 -16.98 3.28
C HIS A 62 7.24 -16.42 4.67
N TRP A 63 7.89 -15.26 4.70
CA TRP A 63 8.29 -14.63 5.95
C TRP A 63 7.10 -14.23 6.84
N VAL A 64 6.02 -13.70 6.27
CA VAL A 64 4.78 -13.35 7.00
C VAL A 64 4.16 -14.62 7.60
N ARG A 65 4.04 -15.68 6.81
CA ARG A 65 3.51 -16.98 7.24
C ARG A 65 4.27 -17.58 8.40
N GLU A 66 5.60 -17.42 8.40
CA GLU A 66 6.45 -17.94 9.48
C GLU A 66 6.48 -17.02 10.72
N THR A 67 6.24 -15.74 10.57
CA THR A 67 6.45 -14.76 11.64
C THR A 67 5.18 -14.41 12.39
N VAL A 68 4.06 -14.20 11.69
CA VAL A 68 2.81 -13.73 12.31
C VAL A 68 2.24 -14.72 13.34
N PRO A 69 2.19 -16.04 13.08
CA PRO A 69 1.60 -17.00 14.03
C PRO A 69 2.40 -17.16 15.33
N ARG A 70 3.61 -16.63 15.40
CA ARG A 70 4.46 -16.76 16.63
C ARG A 70 3.92 -15.97 17.81
N GLY A 71 3.00 -15.02 17.60
CA GLY A 71 2.45 -14.20 18.67
C GLY A 71 3.47 -13.27 19.33
N VAL A 72 4.57 -12.93 18.63
CA VAL A 72 5.70 -12.15 19.18
C VAL A 72 5.61 -10.71 18.70
N THR A 73 5.73 -9.77 19.63
CA THR A 73 5.67 -8.32 19.36
C THR A 73 7.04 -7.65 19.23
N SER A 74 8.12 -8.34 19.55
CA SER A 74 9.50 -7.88 19.31
C SER A 74 9.91 -8.12 17.85
N GLY A 75 10.74 -7.22 17.32
CA GLY A 75 11.21 -7.32 15.94
C GLY A 75 11.99 -8.62 15.69
N PRO A 76 11.80 -9.25 14.52
CA PRO A 76 12.59 -10.41 14.14
C PRO A 76 14.05 -10.00 13.91
N THR A 77 14.96 -10.96 14.12
CA THR A 77 16.39 -10.77 13.90
C THR A 77 16.79 -10.77 12.43
N THR A 78 15.92 -11.26 11.55
CA THR A 78 16.17 -11.40 10.12
C THR A 78 15.08 -10.72 9.31
N ALA A 79 15.49 -9.95 8.30
CA ALA A 79 14.60 -9.44 7.27
C ALA A 79 14.16 -10.59 6.33
N PRO A 80 13.05 -10.42 5.57
CA PRO A 80 12.69 -11.35 4.52
C PRO A 80 13.78 -11.36 3.44
N VAL A 81 14.50 -12.47 3.33
CA VAL A 81 15.55 -12.68 2.32
C VAL A 81 15.43 -14.10 1.81
N ARG A 82 15.52 -14.27 0.49
CA ARG A 82 15.54 -15.60 -0.12
C ARG A 82 16.73 -16.40 0.38
N GLN A 83 16.49 -17.67 0.67
CA GLN A 83 17.53 -18.65 0.98
C GLN A 83 17.83 -19.46 -0.29
N GLY A 84 19.10 -19.51 -0.68
CA GLY A 84 19.55 -20.29 -1.84
C GLY A 84 19.44 -19.56 -3.20
N GLU A 85 19.69 -20.31 -4.26
CA GLU A 85 19.62 -19.81 -5.64
C GLU A 85 18.17 -19.63 -6.10
N ARG A 86 17.98 -18.73 -7.08
CA ARG A 86 16.67 -18.56 -7.73
C ARG A 86 16.30 -19.82 -8.49
N PRO A 87 15.12 -20.39 -8.30
CA PRO A 87 14.68 -21.57 -9.02
C PRO A 87 14.36 -21.27 -10.48
N GLU A 88 14.24 -22.32 -11.28
CA GLU A 88 13.67 -22.22 -12.62
C GLU A 88 12.25 -21.62 -12.58
N TRP A 89 11.85 -20.97 -13.67
CA TRP A 89 10.64 -20.14 -13.70
C TRP A 89 9.36 -20.87 -13.30
N ASP A 90 9.13 -22.07 -13.83
CA ASP A 90 7.92 -22.83 -13.49
C ASP A 90 7.88 -23.21 -12.00
N VAL A 91 9.04 -23.53 -11.43
CA VAL A 91 9.18 -23.82 -10.00
C VAL A 91 8.93 -22.54 -9.18
N ALA A 92 9.43 -21.39 -9.63
CA ALA A 92 9.17 -20.09 -8.98
C ALA A 92 7.69 -19.73 -8.95
N LEU A 93 6.96 -19.97 -10.03
CA LEU A 93 5.51 -19.76 -10.10
C LEU A 93 4.74 -20.70 -9.16
N ASP A 94 5.16 -21.96 -9.04
CA ASP A 94 4.57 -22.90 -8.09
C ASP A 94 4.88 -22.55 -6.64
N GLU A 95 6.07 -22.03 -6.36
CA GLU A 95 6.43 -21.47 -5.05
C GLU A 95 5.56 -20.25 -4.71
N LEU A 96 5.42 -19.30 -5.63
CA LEU A 96 4.56 -18.13 -5.47
C LEU A 96 3.13 -18.53 -5.10
N ARG A 97 2.57 -19.49 -5.84
CA ARG A 97 1.21 -20.00 -5.58
C ARG A 97 1.08 -20.59 -4.18
N ARG A 98 2.04 -21.44 -3.76
CA ARG A 98 2.04 -22.05 -2.43
C ARG A 98 2.13 -21.01 -1.32
N GLU A 99 3.04 -20.03 -1.47
CA GLU A 99 3.25 -19.01 -0.44
C GLU A 99 2.06 -18.05 -0.33
N LEU A 100 1.45 -17.64 -1.44
CA LEU A 100 0.21 -16.85 -1.42
C LEU A 100 -0.94 -17.61 -0.73
N THR A 101 -1.16 -18.86 -1.10
CA THR A 101 -2.20 -19.71 -0.49
C THR A 101 -1.95 -19.89 1.00
N GLY A 102 -0.74 -20.29 1.38
CA GLY A 102 -0.39 -20.52 2.78
C GLY A 102 -0.44 -19.25 3.63
N THR A 103 -0.11 -18.08 3.04
CA THR A 103 -0.25 -16.80 3.74
C THR A 103 -1.71 -16.44 3.98
N ILE A 104 -2.58 -16.65 3.00
CA ILE A 104 -4.03 -16.44 3.16
C ILE A 104 -4.57 -17.33 4.30
N GLU A 105 -4.25 -18.63 4.28
CA GLU A 105 -4.67 -19.59 5.33
C GLU A 105 -4.14 -19.17 6.71
N THR A 106 -2.89 -18.76 6.79
CA THR A 106 -2.26 -18.30 8.03
C THR A 106 -2.94 -17.05 8.58
N LEU A 107 -3.19 -16.05 7.74
CA LEU A 107 -3.84 -14.81 8.13
C LEU A 107 -5.32 -15.03 8.46
N GLU A 108 -5.99 -15.99 7.81
CA GLU A 108 -7.36 -16.39 8.14
C GLU A 108 -7.46 -17.01 9.54
N ALA A 109 -6.47 -17.80 9.92
CA ALA A 109 -6.42 -18.53 11.19
C ALA A 109 -6.15 -17.63 12.42
N VAL A 110 -5.63 -16.40 12.23
CA VAL A 110 -5.32 -15.48 13.33
C VAL A 110 -6.29 -14.30 13.36
N GLU A 111 -6.71 -13.89 14.56
CA GLU A 111 -7.58 -12.73 14.72
C GLU A 111 -6.80 -11.41 14.56
N ALA A 112 -7.50 -10.32 14.22
CA ALA A 112 -6.85 -9.04 13.92
C ALA A 112 -6.08 -8.47 15.12
N ASP A 113 -6.53 -8.74 16.35
CA ASP A 113 -5.90 -8.30 17.60
C ASP A 113 -4.82 -9.27 18.11
N PHE A 114 -4.60 -10.41 17.43
CA PHE A 114 -3.54 -11.36 17.78
C PHE A 114 -2.18 -10.67 17.79
N PRO A 115 -1.35 -10.86 18.83
CA PRO A 115 -0.05 -10.20 18.93
C PRO A 115 0.84 -10.58 17.74
N ALA A 116 1.32 -9.58 17.02
CA ALA A 116 2.25 -9.77 15.91
C ALA A 116 3.11 -8.52 15.72
N TRP A 117 4.41 -8.71 15.59
CA TRP A 117 5.31 -7.62 15.28
C TRP A 117 4.98 -6.99 13.93
N ASN A 118 5.19 -5.68 13.84
CA ASN A 118 5.25 -4.94 12.57
C ASN A 118 6.28 -3.80 12.68
N TRP A 119 6.71 -3.27 11.54
CA TRP A 119 7.74 -2.22 11.46
C TRP A 119 7.18 -0.80 11.63
N ALA A 120 5.86 -0.62 11.63
CA ALA A 120 5.22 0.69 11.68
C ALA A 120 5.01 1.17 13.12
N PRO A 121 4.79 2.46 13.35
CA PRO A 121 4.44 3.01 14.66
C PRO A 121 2.95 2.77 14.98
N GLN A 122 2.49 1.54 14.82
CA GLN A 122 1.13 1.08 15.06
C GLN A 122 1.09 -0.06 16.07
N ALA A 123 -0.10 -0.44 16.52
CA ALA A 123 -0.28 -1.59 17.40
C ALA A 123 0.38 -2.85 16.80
N LYS A 124 1.10 -3.61 17.64
CA LYS A 124 1.79 -4.84 17.23
C LYS A 124 0.81 -6.00 17.19
N GLN A 125 -0.05 -6.00 16.17
CA GLN A 125 -1.17 -6.92 15.99
C GLN A 125 -1.23 -7.43 14.55
N ALA A 126 -1.82 -8.60 14.36
CA ALA A 126 -1.96 -9.27 13.07
C ALA A 126 -2.80 -8.47 12.06
N GLY A 127 -3.72 -7.61 12.54
CA GLY A 127 -4.51 -6.70 11.69
C GLY A 127 -3.63 -5.85 10.76
N PHE A 128 -2.44 -5.46 11.21
CA PHE A 128 -1.45 -4.82 10.35
C PHE A 128 -1.10 -5.69 9.13
N TRP A 129 -0.87 -6.98 9.32
CA TRP A 129 -0.46 -7.89 8.26
C TRP A 129 -1.60 -8.27 7.33
N HIS A 130 -2.85 -8.37 7.85
CA HIS A 130 -4.03 -8.54 6.99
C HIS A 130 -4.11 -7.38 5.97
N ARG A 131 -4.01 -6.14 6.45
CA ARG A 131 -4.05 -4.93 5.61
C ARG A 131 -2.84 -4.86 4.67
N ARG A 132 -1.64 -5.00 5.24
CA ARG A 132 -0.39 -4.84 4.47
C ARG A 132 -0.28 -5.84 3.32
N MET A 133 -0.66 -7.12 3.53
CA MET A 133 -0.56 -8.13 2.48
C MET A 133 -1.61 -7.93 1.39
N ALA A 134 -2.81 -7.46 1.73
CA ALA A 134 -3.80 -7.08 0.72
C ALA A 134 -3.27 -5.98 -0.20
N HIS A 135 -2.69 -4.91 0.36
CA HIS A 135 -2.12 -3.83 -0.45
C HIS A 135 -0.86 -4.24 -1.20
N GLU A 136 -0.01 -5.08 -0.59
CA GLU A 136 1.19 -5.59 -1.23
C GLU A 136 0.86 -6.34 -2.51
N VAL A 137 -0.05 -7.32 -2.40
CA VAL A 137 -0.47 -8.13 -3.57
C VAL A 137 -1.20 -7.28 -4.59
N SER A 138 -2.07 -6.38 -4.16
CA SER A 138 -2.85 -5.51 -5.05
C SER A 138 -1.97 -4.57 -5.89
N VAL A 139 -0.99 -3.91 -5.26
CA VAL A 139 -0.05 -3.01 -5.97
C VAL A 139 0.85 -3.82 -6.91
N HIS A 140 1.36 -4.95 -6.46
CA HIS A 140 2.22 -5.79 -7.29
C HIS A 140 1.47 -6.60 -8.37
N ARG A 141 0.16 -6.87 -8.20
CA ARG A 141 -0.72 -7.31 -9.29
C ARG A 141 -0.73 -6.23 -10.39
N TRP A 142 -0.93 -4.98 -10.00
CA TRP A 142 -0.90 -3.88 -10.97
C TRP A 142 0.47 -3.75 -11.66
N ASP A 143 1.58 -3.89 -10.93
CA ASP A 143 2.94 -3.89 -11.48
C ASP A 143 3.14 -5.03 -12.50
N ALA A 144 2.67 -6.24 -12.19
CA ALA A 144 2.73 -7.41 -13.08
C ALA A 144 1.86 -7.22 -14.33
N GLU A 145 0.66 -6.71 -14.18
CA GLU A 145 -0.24 -6.38 -15.30
C GLU A 145 0.36 -5.29 -16.20
N ALA A 146 1.07 -4.32 -15.62
CA ALA A 146 1.79 -3.30 -16.39
C ALA A 146 2.94 -3.92 -17.20
N ALA A 147 3.68 -4.89 -16.63
CA ALA A 147 4.69 -5.66 -17.36
C ALA A 147 4.08 -6.50 -18.50
N ALA A 148 2.84 -7.01 -18.31
CA ALA A 148 2.07 -7.69 -19.34
C ALA A 148 1.37 -6.72 -20.34
N GLY A 149 1.53 -5.40 -20.18
CA GLY A 149 1.00 -4.36 -21.06
C GLY A 149 -0.49 -4.04 -20.88
N ARG A 150 -1.14 -4.48 -19.79
CA ARG A 150 -2.58 -4.30 -19.58
C ARG A 150 -2.95 -4.09 -18.09
N PRO A 151 -2.45 -3.02 -17.46
CA PRO A 151 -2.77 -2.74 -16.06
C PRO A 151 -4.25 -2.42 -15.87
N THR A 152 -4.87 -3.00 -14.84
CA THR A 152 -6.24 -2.73 -14.43
C THR A 152 -6.25 -1.93 -13.12
N PRO A 153 -7.22 -1.03 -12.90
CA PRO A 153 -7.31 -0.28 -11.65
C PRO A 153 -7.38 -1.19 -10.43
N ILE A 154 -6.84 -0.71 -9.32
CA ILE A 154 -7.06 -1.34 -8.01
C ILE A 154 -8.51 -1.08 -7.60
N GLU A 155 -9.16 -2.06 -6.96
CA GLU A 155 -10.54 -1.92 -6.50
C GLU A 155 -10.69 -0.65 -5.65
N THR A 156 -11.75 0.12 -5.88
CA THR A 156 -11.90 1.49 -5.39
C THR A 156 -11.80 1.61 -3.86
N LYS A 157 -12.45 0.72 -3.10
CA LYS A 157 -12.41 0.77 -1.63
C LYS A 157 -11.04 0.32 -1.09
N LEU A 158 -10.45 -0.68 -1.73
CA LEU A 158 -9.10 -1.14 -1.37
C LEU A 158 -8.08 -0.04 -1.68
N ALA A 159 -8.20 0.62 -2.82
CA ALA A 159 -7.32 1.72 -3.17
C ALA A 159 -7.44 2.90 -2.19
N ALA A 160 -8.66 3.25 -1.77
CA ALA A 160 -8.88 4.29 -0.76
C ALA A 160 -8.29 3.90 0.60
N ASP A 161 -8.42 2.62 1.03
CA ASP A 161 -7.72 2.12 2.22
C ASP A 161 -6.20 2.13 2.03
N GLY A 162 -5.71 1.87 0.83
CA GLY A 162 -4.28 1.96 0.48
C GLY A 162 -3.72 3.39 0.56
N VAL A 163 -4.50 4.41 0.13
CA VAL A 163 -4.14 5.82 0.37
C VAL A 163 -4.03 6.08 1.87
N SER A 164 -5.00 5.62 2.66
CA SER A 164 -4.95 5.75 4.11
C SER A 164 -3.73 5.03 4.70
N GLU A 165 -3.35 3.84 4.20
CA GLU A 165 -2.15 3.12 4.65
C GLU A 165 -0.86 3.90 4.34
N VAL A 166 -0.77 4.55 3.19
CA VAL A 166 0.37 5.45 2.92
C VAL A 166 0.46 6.54 3.99
N LEU A 167 -0.66 7.16 4.33
CA LEU A 167 -0.71 8.31 5.22
C LEU A 167 -0.53 7.94 6.70
N ASP A 168 -1.10 6.82 7.16
CA ASP A 168 -1.12 6.40 8.57
C ASP A 168 0.00 5.41 8.93
N THR A 169 0.65 4.80 7.95
CA THR A 169 1.63 3.73 8.15
C THR A 169 3.00 4.08 7.54
N TRP A 170 3.07 4.32 6.22
CA TRP A 170 4.34 4.50 5.54
C TRP A 170 5.01 5.84 5.88
N LEU A 171 4.27 6.93 5.84
CA LEU A 171 4.81 8.25 6.14
C LEU A 171 5.23 8.39 7.60
N PRO A 172 4.43 7.97 8.62
CA PRO A 172 4.86 8.00 10.00
C PRO A 172 6.05 7.07 10.32
N ALA A 173 6.22 5.99 9.55
CA ALA A 173 7.40 5.11 9.66
C ALA A 173 8.66 5.68 8.99
N GLY A 174 8.63 6.92 8.49
CA GLY A 174 9.78 7.57 7.85
C GLY A 174 10.11 7.04 6.45
N ARG A 175 9.20 6.32 5.79
CA ARG A 175 9.41 5.74 4.46
C ARG A 175 9.06 6.70 3.31
N ARG A 176 9.16 7.98 3.56
CA ARG A 176 8.94 9.06 2.60
C ARG A 176 10.09 9.13 1.60
N LYS A 177 9.77 9.25 0.30
CA LYS A 177 10.72 9.43 -0.80
C LYS A 177 10.69 10.84 -1.39
N GLY A 178 9.61 11.59 -1.14
CA GLY A 178 9.48 12.98 -1.58
C GLY A 178 10.27 13.95 -0.74
N PRO A 179 10.31 15.27 -1.13
CA PRO A 179 10.99 16.34 -0.38
C PRO A 179 10.57 16.40 1.09
N THR A 180 11.51 16.65 1.98
CA THR A 180 11.31 16.65 3.44
C THR A 180 11.44 18.02 4.11
N ASP A 181 11.59 19.07 3.32
CA ASP A 181 11.76 20.47 3.77
C ASP A 181 10.51 21.33 3.59
N LEU A 182 9.42 20.74 3.10
CA LEU A 182 8.20 21.46 2.78
C LEU A 182 7.24 21.58 3.97
N HIS A 183 6.56 22.72 4.02
CA HIS A 183 5.52 23.03 5.00
C HIS A 183 4.23 23.41 4.26
N GLY A 184 3.10 22.85 4.67
CA GLY A 184 1.82 23.12 4.02
C GLY A 184 0.74 22.09 4.33
N VAL A 185 -0.39 22.25 3.65
CA VAL A 185 -1.53 21.33 3.76
C VAL A 185 -1.84 20.75 2.39
N VAL A 186 -1.97 19.43 2.33
CA VAL A 186 -2.41 18.70 1.15
C VAL A 186 -3.81 18.16 1.39
N HIS A 187 -4.70 18.38 0.42
CA HIS A 187 -6.02 17.79 0.35
C HIS A 187 -6.04 16.75 -0.78
N LEU A 188 -6.25 15.49 -0.45
CA LEU A 188 -6.42 14.40 -1.41
C LEU A 188 -7.91 14.07 -1.52
N VAL A 189 -8.43 13.92 -2.74
CA VAL A 189 -9.85 13.66 -3.00
C VAL A 189 -10.02 12.48 -3.96
N ALA A 190 -10.57 11.39 -3.45
CA ALA A 190 -10.99 10.23 -4.25
C ALA A 190 -12.49 10.33 -4.55
N GLY A 191 -12.83 10.94 -5.68
CA GLY A 191 -14.22 11.24 -6.02
C GLY A 191 -15.08 10.00 -6.30
N ASP A 192 -14.48 8.94 -6.80
CA ASP A 192 -15.12 7.64 -7.08
C ASP A 192 -15.41 6.84 -5.79
N ALA A 193 -14.62 7.06 -4.74
CA ALA A 193 -14.78 6.42 -3.44
C ALA A 193 -15.60 7.27 -2.44
N GLY A 194 -15.78 8.57 -2.70
CA GLY A 194 -16.37 9.51 -1.77
C GLY A 194 -15.50 9.77 -0.53
N TYR A 195 -14.19 9.63 -0.66
CA TYR A 195 -13.22 9.82 0.43
C TYR A 195 -12.32 11.01 0.17
N GLU A 196 -11.91 11.68 1.27
CA GLU A 196 -10.94 12.76 1.26
C GLU A 196 -10.01 12.68 2.47
N TRP A 197 -8.78 13.16 2.30
CA TRP A 197 -7.77 13.20 3.36
C TRP A 197 -7.10 14.57 3.38
N PHE A 198 -6.86 15.06 4.59
CA PHE A 198 -6.11 16.29 4.83
C PHE A 198 -4.81 15.97 5.54
N VAL A 199 -3.70 16.36 4.93
CA VAL A 199 -2.36 16.02 5.40
C VAL A 199 -1.56 17.28 5.63
N ARG A 200 -1.04 17.49 6.83
CA ARG A 200 -0.14 18.59 7.15
C ARG A 200 1.31 18.14 7.06
N LEU A 201 2.10 18.86 6.29
CA LEU A 201 3.55 18.74 6.20
C LEU A 201 4.22 19.75 7.13
N ARG A 202 5.17 19.27 7.93
CA ARG A 202 6.02 20.09 8.82
C ARG A 202 7.46 19.64 8.67
N GLY A 203 8.08 20.01 7.55
CA GLY A 203 9.39 19.48 7.19
C GLY A 203 9.37 17.96 7.06
N ALA A 204 10.19 17.27 7.82
CA ALA A 204 10.20 15.79 7.85
C ALA A 204 8.93 15.19 8.45
N GLY A 205 8.20 15.93 9.30
CA GLY A 205 6.98 15.46 9.95
C GLY A 205 5.76 15.50 9.01
N VAL A 206 4.92 14.48 9.12
CA VAL A 206 3.64 14.38 8.42
C VAL A 206 2.54 14.07 9.44
N SER A 207 1.43 14.77 9.35
CA SER A 207 0.27 14.52 10.23
C SER A 207 -1.01 14.44 9.40
N LEU A 208 -1.76 13.36 9.57
CA LEU A 208 -3.12 13.27 9.06
C LEU A 208 -4.01 14.14 9.96
N LEU A 209 -4.79 15.02 9.35
CA LEU A 209 -5.66 15.94 10.06
C LEU A 209 -7.09 15.42 10.10
N ASP A 210 -7.77 15.63 11.21
CA ASP A 210 -9.22 15.58 11.26
C ASP A 210 -9.79 16.83 10.55
N THR A 211 -10.90 16.69 9.83
CA THR A 211 -11.57 17.81 9.13
C THR A 211 -11.92 18.97 10.06
N SER A 212 -12.19 18.68 11.32
CA SER A 212 -12.50 19.71 12.35
C SER A 212 -11.32 20.66 12.65
N THR A 213 -10.08 20.25 12.36
CA THR A 213 -8.86 21.04 12.65
C THR A 213 -8.38 21.90 11.47
N ILE A 214 -9.03 21.80 10.31
CA ILE A 214 -8.62 22.50 9.07
C ILE A 214 -9.20 23.90 8.97
N LEU A 215 -10.21 24.18 9.77
CA LEU A 215 -10.98 25.44 9.76
C LEU A 215 -10.25 26.62 10.43
N ASP A 216 -8.95 26.49 10.68
CA ASP A 216 -8.14 27.64 11.12
C ASP A 216 -7.94 28.57 9.91
N SER A 217 -8.79 29.59 9.82
CA SER A 217 -8.84 30.55 8.72
C SER A 217 -7.59 31.42 8.61
N ASP A 218 -6.75 31.43 9.63
CA ASP A 218 -5.52 32.21 9.72
C ASP A 218 -4.27 31.44 9.26
N ASP A 219 -4.44 30.21 8.75
CA ASP A 219 -3.32 29.39 8.28
C ASP A 219 -2.85 29.85 6.90
N HIS A 220 -1.82 30.71 6.87
CA HIS A 220 -1.17 31.21 5.65
C HIS A 220 -0.22 30.20 4.98
N HIS A 221 -0.24 28.93 5.37
CA HIS A 221 0.62 27.90 4.78
C HIS A 221 0.25 27.59 3.33
N ALA A 222 1.24 27.21 2.55
CA ALA A 222 1.05 26.72 1.19
C ALA A 222 0.07 25.55 1.17
N ARG A 223 -0.80 25.52 0.16
CA ARG A 223 -1.83 24.50 0.01
C ARG A 223 -1.72 23.82 -1.34
N ALA A 224 -2.08 22.56 -1.39
CA ALA A 224 -2.25 21.79 -2.61
C ALA A 224 -3.44 20.86 -2.50
N GLN A 225 -4.09 20.61 -3.62
CA GLN A 225 -5.13 19.58 -3.73
C GLN A 225 -4.80 18.66 -4.90
N ALA A 226 -5.00 17.36 -4.70
CA ALA A 226 -4.96 16.36 -5.77
C ALA A 226 -6.28 15.60 -5.79
N THR A 227 -6.92 15.57 -6.96
CA THR A 227 -8.21 14.89 -7.15
C THR A 227 -8.07 13.86 -8.28
N GLY A 228 -8.59 12.66 -8.05
CA GLY A 228 -8.61 11.58 -9.03
C GLY A 228 -9.32 10.34 -8.50
N PRO A 229 -9.37 9.26 -9.30
CA PRO A 229 -9.79 7.94 -8.81
C PRO A 229 -8.88 7.47 -7.67
N ALA A 230 -9.45 6.74 -6.70
CA ALA A 230 -8.69 6.20 -5.55
C ALA A 230 -7.47 5.38 -6.00
N SER A 231 -7.62 4.55 -7.04
CA SER A 231 -6.52 3.76 -7.62
C SER A 231 -5.39 4.66 -8.14
N ASP A 232 -5.72 5.73 -8.88
CA ASP A 232 -4.70 6.63 -9.42
C ASP A 232 -3.98 7.40 -8.30
N LEU A 233 -4.71 7.83 -7.26
CA LEU A 233 -4.13 8.46 -6.06
C LEU A 233 -3.14 7.53 -5.36
N LEU A 234 -3.55 6.29 -5.06
CA LEU A 234 -2.68 5.30 -4.42
C LEU A 234 -1.41 5.05 -5.25
N LEU A 235 -1.58 4.76 -6.54
CA LEU A 235 -0.48 4.44 -7.44
C LEU A 235 0.48 5.63 -7.62
N ALA A 236 -0.04 6.87 -7.63
CA ALA A 236 0.80 8.06 -7.69
C ALA A 236 1.59 8.27 -6.38
N LEU A 237 0.97 8.07 -5.22
CA LEU A 237 1.66 8.15 -3.93
C LEU A 237 2.74 7.06 -3.78
N MET A 238 2.52 5.89 -4.35
CA MET A 238 3.48 4.79 -4.37
C MET A 238 4.47 4.86 -5.55
N GLY A 239 4.48 5.94 -6.33
CA GLY A 239 5.44 6.18 -7.41
C GLY A 239 5.20 5.38 -8.68
N ARG A 240 4.05 4.74 -8.84
CA ARG A 240 3.67 3.92 -10.01
C ARG A 240 3.06 4.75 -11.12
N LEU A 241 2.38 5.83 -10.79
CA LEU A 241 1.83 6.77 -11.78
C LEU A 241 2.44 8.16 -11.59
N ARG A 242 2.46 8.90 -12.68
CA ARG A 242 2.87 10.30 -12.66
C ARG A 242 1.76 11.17 -12.06
N MET A 243 2.13 12.20 -11.31
CA MET A 243 1.17 13.12 -10.66
C MET A 243 0.26 13.85 -11.66
N GLU A 244 0.67 13.96 -12.93
CA GLU A 244 -0.11 14.57 -14.02
C GLU A 244 -1.35 13.74 -14.40
N ARG A 245 -1.49 12.51 -13.88
CA ARG A 245 -2.73 11.73 -13.99
C ARG A 245 -3.84 12.26 -13.08
N LEU A 246 -3.49 13.06 -12.10
CA LEU A 246 -4.41 13.66 -11.13
C LEU A 246 -4.70 15.12 -11.52
N VAL A 247 -5.86 15.62 -11.14
CA VAL A 247 -6.15 17.06 -11.20
C VAL A 247 -5.52 17.72 -9.99
N VAL A 248 -4.46 18.49 -10.23
CA VAL A 248 -3.67 19.13 -9.17
C VAL A 248 -3.87 20.63 -9.19
N THR A 249 -4.16 21.22 -8.02
CA THR A 249 -4.19 22.68 -7.80
C THR A 249 -3.30 23.08 -6.63
N GLY A 250 -2.85 24.33 -6.60
CA GLY A 250 -1.91 24.82 -5.59
C GLY A 250 -0.46 24.40 -5.87
N ASP A 251 0.35 24.17 -4.83
CA ASP A 251 1.76 23.80 -4.98
C ASP A 251 1.96 22.30 -5.15
N PRO A 252 2.28 21.79 -6.36
CA PRO A 252 2.41 20.35 -6.62
C PRO A 252 3.57 19.69 -5.86
N ARG A 253 4.55 20.46 -5.37
CA ARG A 253 5.66 19.94 -4.58
C ARG A 253 5.18 19.34 -3.25
N LEU A 254 4.09 19.89 -2.67
CA LEU A 254 3.49 19.38 -1.45
C LEU A 254 2.91 17.97 -1.65
N ILE A 255 2.29 17.71 -2.82
CA ILE A 255 1.76 16.39 -3.15
C ILE A 255 2.91 15.40 -3.39
N SER A 256 3.91 15.82 -4.16
CA SER A 256 5.12 15.01 -4.41
C SER A 256 5.85 14.65 -3.12
N ALA A 257 5.73 15.48 -2.09
CA ALA A 257 6.31 15.23 -0.77
C ALA A 257 5.65 14.04 -0.03
N LEU A 258 4.48 13.58 -0.44
CA LEU A 258 3.81 12.41 0.17
C LEU A 258 4.22 11.08 -0.47
N ARG A 259 5.07 11.06 -1.49
CA ARG A 259 5.48 9.83 -2.17
C ARG A 259 6.29 8.91 -1.25
N THR A 260 6.02 7.60 -1.38
CA THR A 260 6.70 6.51 -0.67
C THR A 260 7.41 5.52 -1.60
N GLY A 261 7.19 5.64 -2.90
CA GLY A 261 7.81 4.83 -3.95
C GLY A 261 8.52 5.65 -5.00
#